data_065b54abf2a487f756e705d03105490e
#
_entry.id   065b54abf2a487f756e705d03105490e
#
_cell.length_a   1.000
_cell.length_b   1.000
_cell.length_c   1.000
_cell.angle_alpha   90.00
_cell.angle_beta   90.00
_cell.angle_gamma   90.00
#
_symmetry.space_group_name_H-M   'P 1'
#
loop_
_entity.id
_entity.type
_entity.pdbx_description
1 polymer ?
#
loop_
_entity_poly.entity_id
_entity_poly.type
_entity_poly.pdbx_seq_one_letter_code
_entity_poly.pdbx_strand_id
1 'polypeptide(L)'
;MPKFVNHATLGHYLMKIFKVPNMKIGFFVPCYIDAIAPQAAISSFKLLQRLGLNPEFIESAACCGLPLKDMGYTHSACKVESSVAAHMAGFDYIVMPSGICADQFRNHFDDLPQTPEVEQIRNSAVDLVTFLHDIIKVEALPWAHFPHRVALHNGCHSLRYLNEARPSELMIPDFSKTEKLLSLVDGIEVGYATRRDECCGFGGTYAIWDTSCSGQQGLDKVTDYSRNGFRYVTSQDMSCLLHQSCVARKFGLDIKFYYIAEILNGDAN
;
A
#
# COMPACT_ATOMS: atom_id res chain seq x y z
N MET A 1 -24.44 28.73 -11.52
CA MET A 1 -24.89 27.53 -10.77
C MET A 1 -24.19 26.32 -11.37
N PRO A 2 -23.28 25.65 -10.68
CA PRO A 2 -22.68 24.42 -11.19
C PRO A 2 -23.73 23.31 -11.15
N LYS A 3 -23.95 22.64 -12.30
CA LYS A 3 -24.84 21.49 -12.38
C LYS A 3 -24.22 20.34 -11.58
N PHE A 4 -24.88 19.93 -10.51
CA PHE A 4 -24.56 18.70 -9.79
C PHE A 4 -24.60 17.52 -10.76
N VAL A 5 -23.45 16.97 -11.09
CA VAL A 5 -23.35 15.71 -11.83
C VAL A 5 -23.80 14.61 -10.88
N ASN A 6 -24.88 13.93 -11.21
CA ASN A 6 -25.46 12.86 -10.41
C ASN A 6 -24.42 11.70 -10.33
N HIS A 7 -24.09 11.23 -9.12
CA HIS A 7 -23.12 10.16 -8.89
C HIS A 7 -23.36 8.89 -9.73
N ALA A 8 -24.63 8.56 -10.02
CA ALA A 8 -24.99 7.45 -10.90
C ALA A 8 -24.59 7.68 -12.36
N THR A 9 -24.61 8.93 -12.83
CA THR A 9 -24.23 9.29 -14.21
C THR A 9 -22.72 9.31 -14.37
N LEU A 10 -21.98 9.72 -13.35
CA LEU A 10 -20.51 9.70 -13.34
C LEU A 10 -19.98 8.26 -13.33
N GLY A 11 -20.56 7.38 -12.50
CA GLY A 11 -20.23 5.96 -12.47
C GLY A 11 -20.48 5.28 -13.83
N HIS A 12 -21.59 5.58 -14.50
CA HIS A 12 -21.91 5.02 -15.80
C HIS A 12 -20.99 5.56 -16.94
N TYR A 13 -20.53 6.80 -16.81
CA TYR A 13 -19.59 7.41 -17.75
C TYR A 13 -18.18 6.84 -17.56
N LEU A 14 -17.76 6.61 -16.31
CA LEU A 14 -16.47 5.99 -15.96
C LEU A 14 -16.42 4.51 -16.37
N MET A 15 -17.50 3.75 -16.22
CA MET A 15 -17.61 2.37 -16.74
C MET A 15 -17.44 2.27 -18.27
N LYS A 16 -17.72 3.33 -19.02
CA LYS A 16 -17.49 3.37 -20.47
C LYS A 16 -16.04 3.69 -20.84
N ILE A 17 -15.33 4.41 -19.97
CA ILE A 17 -13.91 4.75 -20.18
C ILE A 17 -13.02 3.58 -19.77
N PHE A 18 -13.33 2.92 -18.65
CA PHE A 18 -12.63 1.73 -18.21
C PHE A 18 -13.46 0.50 -18.64
N LYS A 19 -12.94 -0.30 -19.58
CA LYS A 19 -13.42 -1.67 -19.80
C LYS A 19 -13.02 -2.49 -18.57
N VAL A 20 -13.72 -2.32 -17.44
CA VAL A 20 -13.44 -3.09 -16.22
C VAL A 20 -13.80 -4.54 -16.53
N PRO A 21 -12.85 -5.47 -16.48
CA PRO A 21 -13.14 -6.88 -16.62
C PRO A 21 -14.11 -7.32 -15.52
N ASN A 22 -15.00 -8.24 -15.83
CA ASN A 22 -15.84 -8.87 -14.81
C ASN A 22 -14.96 -9.79 -13.97
N MET A 23 -14.42 -9.27 -12.86
CA MET A 23 -13.53 -9.98 -11.95
C MET A 23 -14.09 -9.94 -10.53
N LYS A 24 -13.90 -11.02 -9.79
CA LYS A 24 -14.25 -11.09 -8.38
C LYS A 24 -13.06 -10.59 -7.55
N ILE A 25 -13.22 -9.42 -6.93
CA ILE A 25 -12.17 -8.74 -6.16
C ILE A 25 -12.46 -8.90 -4.68
N GLY A 26 -11.56 -9.59 -3.96
CA GLY A 26 -11.55 -9.57 -2.50
C GLY A 26 -10.72 -8.39 -2.00
N PHE A 27 -11.19 -7.70 -0.96
CA PHE A 27 -10.45 -6.64 -0.30
C PHE A 27 -10.06 -7.08 1.10
N PHE A 28 -8.77 -7.33 1.30
CA PHE A 28 -8.20 -7.73 2.57
C PHE A 28 -7.66 -6.51 3.33
N VAL A 29 -8.13 -6.29 4.56
CA VAL A 29 -7.62 -5.22 5.44
C VAL A 29 -6.62 -5.80 6.43
N PRO A 30 -5.32 -5.41 6.35
CA PRO A 30 -4.31 -5.84 7.29
C PRO A 30 -4.61 -5.44 8.74
N CYS A 31 -4.27 -6.30 9.70
CA CYS A 31 -4.58 -6.14 11.12
C CYS A 31 -4.13 -4.78 11.70
N TYR A 32 -2.95 -4.30 11.33
CA TYR A 32 -2.44 -3.01 11.82
C TYR A 32 -3.13 -1.81 11.17
N ILE A 33 -3.60 -1.95 9.94
CA ILE A 33 -4.39 -0.91 9.26
C ILE A 33 -5.77 -0.82 9.91
N ASP A 34 -6.43 -1.96 10.12
CA ASP A 34 -7.73 -2.00 10.80
C ASP A 34 -7.66 -1.37 12.21
N ALA A 35 -6.63 -1.73 12.98
CA ALA A 35 -6.49 -1.29 14.37
C ALA A 35 -6.01 0.17 14.53
N ILE A 36 -5.13 0.67 13.65
CA ILE A 36 -4.37 1.91 13.90
C ILE A 36 -4.59 2.97 12.81
N ALA A 37 -4.80 2.56 11.56
CA ALA A 37 -4.89 3.45 10.41
C ALA A 37 -6.06 3.10 9.47
N PRO A 38 -7.30 2.96 9.97
CA PRO A 38 -8.44 2.50 9.17
C PRO A 38 -8.71 3.41 7.97
N GLN A 39 -8.29 4.66 8.03
CA GLN A 39 -8.46 5.61 6.93
C GLN A 39 -7.76 5.14 5.64
N ALA A 40 -6.61 4.48 5.74
CA ALA A 40 -5.91 3.94 4.58
C ALA A 40 -6.75 2.86 3.86
N ALA A 41 -7.41 1.97 4.60
CA ALA A 41 -8.32 0.97 4.04
C ALA A 41 -9.59 1.61 3.45
N ILE A 42 -10.19 2.57 4.17
CA ILE A 42 -11.40 3.28 3.75
C ILE A 42 -11.15 4.02 2.42
N SER A 43 -10.05 4.77 2.32
CA SER A 43 -9.71 5.49 1.09
C SER A 43 -9.39 4.54 -0.06
N SER A 44 -8.71 3.42 0.21
CA SER A 44 -8.44 2.39 -0.80
C SER A 44 -9.74 1.77 -1.34
N PHE A 45 -10.63 1.37 -0.45
CA PHE A 45 -11.91 0.78 -0.83
C PHE A 45 -12.78 1.75 -1.64
N LYS A 46 -12.87 3.01 -1.18
CA LYS A 46 -13.58 4.08 -1.90
C LYS A 46 -12.96 4.35 -3.27
N LEU A 47 -11.63 4.34 -3.38
CA LEU A 47 -10.93 4.53 -4.65
C LEU A 47 -11.31 3.44 -5.65
N LEU A 48 -11.31 2.18 -5.23
CA LEU A 48 -11.74 1.05 -6.07
C LEU A 48 -13.19 1.22 -6.53
N GLN A 49 -14.10 1.61 -5.63
CA GLN A 49 -15.50 1.90 -5.98
C GLN A 49 -15.65 3.07 -6.95
N ARG A 50 -14.87 4.14 -6.77
CA ARG A 50 -14.86 5.29 -7.70
C ARG A 50 -14.39 4.93 -9.10
N LEU A 51 -13.49 3.96 -9.20
CA LEU A 51 -13.04 3.39 -10.48
C LEU A 51 -14.06 2.45 -11.13
N GLY A 52 -15.22 2.26 -10.51
CA GLY A 52 -16.31 1.40 -11.02
C GLY A 52 -16.09 -0.08 -10.71
N LEU A 53 -15.16 -0.40 -9.83
CA LEU A 53 -14.92 -1.74 -9.33
C LEU A 53 -15.89 -2.08 -8.18
N ASN A 54 -16.12 -3.36 -7.96
CA ASN A 54 -16.99 -3.83 -6.87
C ASN A 54 -16.20 -4.76 -5.94
N PRO A 55 -15.30 -4.22 -5.07
CA PRO A 55 -14.56 -5.03 -4.13
C PRO A 55 -15.47 -5.60 -3.05
N GLU A 56 -15.28 -6.88 -2.71
CA GLU A 56 -15.93 -7.54 -1.59
C GLU A 56 -14.98 -7.52 -0.39
N PHE A 57 -15.45 -7.03 0.76
CA PHE A 57 -14.67 -7.06 1.99
C PHE A 57 -14.50 -8.52 2.47
N ILE A 58 -13.26 -8.92 2.74
CA ILE A 58 -12.96 -10.26 3.27
C ILE A 58 -13.11 -10.22 4.80
N GLU A 59 -14.26 -10.65 5.29
CA GLU A 59 -14.53 -10.73 6.73
C GLU A 59 -13.67 -11.79 7.41
N SER A 60 -13.41 -11.61 8.70
CA SER A 60 -12.73 -12.57 9.57
C SER A 60 -11.26 -12.89 9.21
N ALA A 61 -10.70 -12.24 8.23
CA ALA A 61 -9.30 -12.38 7.87
C ALA A 61 -8.44 -11.42 8.72
N ALA A 62 -7.92 -11.90 9.84
CA ALA A 62 -7.31 -11.02 10.85
C ALA A 62 -5.86 -10.62 10.53
N CYS A 63 -4.98 -11.56 10.17
CA CYS A 63 -3.53 -11.31 10.04
C CYS A 63 -2.91 -12.21 8.99
N CYS A 64 -1.88 -11.72 8.29
CA CYS A 64 -1.11 -12.49 7.31
C CYS A 64 -0.11 -13.51 7.94
N GLY A 65 0.05 -13.52 9.26
CA GLY A 65 1.00 -14.42 9.94
C GLY A 65 2.44 -13.89 10.05
N LEU A 66 2.83 -12.90 9.26
CA LEU A 66 4.21 -12.39 9.20
C LEU A 66 4.85 -12.10 10.56
N PRO A 67 4.22 -11.39 11.52
CA PRO A 67 4.86 -11.11 12.81
C PRO A 67 5.27 -12.37 13.59
N LEU A 68 4.49 -13.44 13.49
CA LEU A 68 4.83 -14.71 14.12
C LEU A 68 5.96 -15.41 13.39
N LYS A 69 5.98 -15.35 12.07
CA LYS A 69 7.03 -15.91 11.22
C LYS A 69 8.37 -15.22 11.49
N ASP A 70 8.40 -13.89 11.52
CA ASP A 70 9.58 -13.08 11.83
C ASP A 70 10.16 -13.39 13.22
N MET A 71 9.31 -13.76 14.18
CA MET A 71 9.71 -14.15 15.52
C MET A 71 10.11 -15.62 15.64
N GLY A 72 10.09 -16.39 14.55
CA GLY A 72 10.44 -17.81 14.54
C GLY A 72 9.31 -18.72 15.09
N TYR A 73 8.10 -18.21 15.34
CA TYR A 73 6.97 -19.01 15.77
C TYR A 73 6.23 -19.66 14.60
N THR A 74 6.96 -20.39 13.76
CA THR A 74 6.49 -20.97 12.49
C THR A 74 5.20 -21.79 12.66
N HIS A 75 5.10 -22.62 13.71
CA HIS A 75 3.89 -23.42 13.96
C HIS A 75 2.66 -22.54 14.24
N SER A 76 2.82 -21.45 14.95
CA SER A 76 1.74 -20.49 15.23
C SER A 76 1.42 -19.65 14.00
N ALA A 77 2.42 -19.28 13.22
CA ALA A 77 2.25 -18.61 11.94
C ALA A 77 1.40 -19.47 10.98
N CYS A 78 1.76 -20.73 10.81
CA CYS A 78 1.04 -21.70 9.98
C CYS A 78 -0.45 -21.82 10.36
N LYS A 79 -0.79 -21.79 11.66
CA LYS A 79 -2.20 -21.80 12.11
C LYS A 79 -2.96 -20.54 11.70
N VAL A 80 -2.32 -19.36 11.82
CA VAL A 80 -2.90 -18.08 11.41
C VAL A 80 -3.06 -18.04 9.90
N GLU A 81 -2.03 -18.45 9.16
CA GLU A 81 -2.05 -18.55 7.70
C GLU A 81 -3.14 -19.49 7.19
N SER A 82 -3.30 -20.67 7.80
CA SER A 82 -4.38 -21.61 7.47
C SER A 82 -5.76 -21.01 7.72
N SER A 83 -5.93 -20.30 8.83
CA SER A 83 -7.20 -19.65 9.17
C SER A 83 -7.56 -18.56 8.17
N VAL A 84 -6.62 -17.72 7.79
CA VAL A 84 -6.87 -16.63 6.86
C VAL A 84 -7.09 -17.15 5.44
N ALA A 85 -6.35 -18.20 5.03
CA ALA A 85 -6.50 -18.83 3.72
C ALA A 85 -7.93 -19.32 3.46
N ALA A 86 -8.60 -19.85 4.49
CA ALA A 86 -9.98 -20.32 4.40
C ALA A 86 -10.98 -19.24 3.94
N HIS A 87 -10.65 -17.95 4.14
CA HIS A 87 -11.50 -16.81 3.75
C HIS A 87 -11.10 -16.16 2.43
N MET A 88 -9.98 -16.57 1.85
CA MET A 88 -9.41 -15.94 0.65
C MET A 88 -9.68 -16.68 -0.65
N ALA A 89 -10.21 -17.90 -0.59
CA ALA A 89 -10.46 -18.70 -1.78
C ALA A 89 -11.53 -18.11 -2.70
N GLY A 90 -11.35 -18.28 -4.02
CA GLY A 90 -12.37 -17.98 -5.02
C GLY A 90 -12.44 -16.51 -5.47
N PHE A 91 -11.47 -15.69 -5.14
CA PHE A 91 -11.27 -14.35 -5.73
C PHE A 91 -10.28 -14.41 -6.89
N ASP A 92 -10.55 -13.66 -7.95
CA ASP A 92 -9.59 -13.50 -9.06
C ASP A 92 -8.39 -12.65 -8.59
N TYR A 93 -8.66 -11.62 -7.76
CA TYR A 93 -7.65 -10.78 -7.12
C TYR A 93 -8.02 -10.53 -5.66
N ILE A 94 -7.01 -10.57 -4.80
CA ILE A 94 -7.11 -10.21 -3.39
C ILE A 94 -6.29 -8.94 -3.20
N VAL A 95 -6.97 -7.80 -3.22
CA VAL A 95 -6.32 -6.49 -3.13
C VAL A 95 -6.16 -6.08 -1.68
N MET A 96 -4.97 -5.61 -1.33
CA MET A 96 -4.68 -5.16 0.03
C MET A 96 -3.90 -3.84 0.05
N PRO A 97 -4.22 -2.92 0.98
CA PRO A 97 -3.56 -1.63 1.10
C PRO A 97 -2.22 -1.73 1.86
N SER A 98 -1.41 -2.74 1.56
CA SER A 98 -0.13 -2.99 2.23
C SER A 98 0.77 -3.88 1.39
N GLY A 99 1.92 -3.35 0.98
CA GLY A 99 2.91 -4.09 0.23
C GLY A 99 3.53 -5.23 1.04
N ILE A 100 3.80 -5.02 2.33
CA ILE A 100 4.38 -6.06 3.19
C ILE A 100 3.44 -7.26 3.37
N CYS A 101 2.12 -7.05 3.47
CA CYS A 101 1.16 -8.14 3.56
C CYS A 101 0.97 -8.84 2.20
N ALA A 102 0.97 -8.09 1.10
CA ALA A 102 0.90 -8.67 -0.23
C ALA A 102 2.13 -9.56 -0.52
N ASP A 103 3.31 -9.11 -0.12
CA ASP A 103 4.54 -9.90 -0.22
C ASP A 103 4.48 -11.17 0.62
N GLN A 104 3.96 -11.09 1.86
CA GLN A 104 3.79 -12.27 2.72
C GLN A 104 2.93 -13.34 2.06
N PHE A 105 1.75 -12.98 1.54
CA PHE A 105 0.88 -13.95 0.87
C PHE A 105 1.47 -14.49 -0.42
N ARG A 106 2.10 -13.64 -1.21
CA ARG A 106 2.61 -13.98 -2.53
C ARG A 106 3.89 -14.82 -2.47
N ASN A 107 4.84 -14.39 -1.65
CA ASN A 107 6.20 -14.91 -1.68
C ASN A 107 6.57 -15.77 -0.46
N HIS A 108 5.87 -15.62 0.65
CA HIS A 108 6.23 -16.22 1.93
C HIS A 108 5.13 -17.11 2.55
N PHE A 109 4.12 -17.47 1.77
CA PHE A 109 3.01 -18.35 2.20
C PHE A 109 3.35 -19.83 1.94
N ASP A 110 4.60 -20.18 2.23
CA ASP A 110 5.24 -21.45 1.90
C ASP A 110 5.27 -22.45 3.06
N ASP A 111 4.91 -22.03 4.27
CA ASP A 111 4.78 -22.92 5.43
C ASP A 111 3.51 -23.79 5.38
N LEU A 112 2.53 -23.42 4.54
CA LEU A 112 1.34 -24.21 4.30
C LEU A 112 1.59 -25.32 3.26
N PRO A 113 0.84 -26.45 3.33
CA PRO A 113 0.77 -27.37 2.19
C PRO A 113 0.35 -26.61 0.94
N GLN A 114 1.14 -26.73 -0.14
CA GLN A 114 0.90 -26.02 -1.39
C GLN A 114 -0.20 -26.72 -2.19
N THR A 115 -1.43 -26.58 -1.72
CA THR A 115 -2.63 -27.06 -2.43
C THR A 115 -3.00 -26.10 -3.56
N PRO A 116 -3.83 -26.51 -4.54
CA PRO A 116 -4.31 -25.59 -5.59
C PRO A 116 -4.96 -24.32 -5.05
N GLU A 117 -5.63 -24.38 -3.90
CA GLU A 117 -6.26 -23.24 -3.23
C GLU A 117 -5.21 -22.27 -2.66
N VAL A 118 -4.15 -22.79 -2.03
CA VAL A 118 -3.03 -21.96 -1.51
C VAL A 118 -2.27 -21.32 -2.66
N GLU A 119 -2.00 -22.09 -3.74
CA GLU A 119 -1.37 -21.54 -4.94
C GLU A 119 -2.23 -20.44 -5.60
N GLN A 120 -3.55 -20.63 -5.64
CA GLN A 120 -4.47 -19.63 -6.16
C GLN A 120 -4.42 -18.33 -5.32
N ILE A 121 -4.40 -18.43 -3.98
CA ILE A 121 -4.26 -17.27 -3.09
C ILE A 121 -2.94 -16.53 -3.35
N ARG A 122 -1.82 -17.26 -3.44
CA ARG A 122 -0.50 -16.68 -3.74
C ARG A 122 -0.50 -15.92 -5.08
N ASN A 123 -1.14 -16.47 -6.10
CA ASN A 123 -1.22 -15.86 -7.42
C ASN A 123 -2.18 -14.67 -7.48
N SER A 124 -3.25 -14.67 -6.69
CA SER A 124 -4.26 -13.61 -6.66
C SER A 124 -3.94 -12.48 -5.68
N ALA A 125 -3.05 -12.70 -4.69
CA ALA A 125 -2.65 -11.67 -3.74
C ALA A 125 -1.88 -10.53 -4.44
N VAL A 126 -2.35 -9.30 -4.26
CA VAL A 126 -1.78 -8.11 -4.88
C VAL A 126 -1.95 -6.89 -3.99
N ASP A 127 -0.93 -6.03 -3.95
CA ASP A 127 -1.05 -4.73 -3.33
C ASP A 127 -1.87 -3.76 -4.21
N LEU A 128 -2.31 -2.67 -3.59
CA LEU A 128 -3.15 -1.68 -4.25
C LEU A 128 -2.47 -1.03 -5.47
N VAL A 129 -1.18 -0.70 -5.37
CA VAL A 129 -0.44 0.00 -6.43
C VAL A 129 -0.27 -0.90 -7.66
N THR A 130 0.17 -2.13 -7.46
CA THR A 130 0.29 -3.11 -8.54
C THR A 130 -1.08 -3.40 -9.19
N PHE A 131 -2.13 -3.50 -8.38
CA PHE A 131 -3.49 -3.71 -8.90
C PHE A 131 -3.95 -2.54 -9.78
N LEU A 132 -3.79 -1.31 -9.32
CA LEU A 132 -4.20 -0.12 -10.07
C LEU A 132 -3.37 0.10 -11.33
N HIS A 133 -2.05 -0.14 -11.26
CA HIS A 133 -1.13 0.13 -12.35
C HIS A 133 -1.11 -0.98 -13.41
N ASP A 134 -0.93 -2.24 -13.00
CA ASP A 134 -0.69 -3.34 -13.94
C ASP A 134 -1.98 -4.00 -14.43
N ILE A 135 -3.01 -4.09 -13.55
CA ILE A 135 -4.24 -4.84 -13.82
C ILE A 135 -5.33 -3.91 -14.35
N ILE A 136 -5.68 -2.88 -13.57
CA ILE A 136 -6.71 -1.91 -13.97
C ILE A 136 -6.19 -0.92 -15.00
N LYS A 137 -4.89 -0.60 -14.96
CA LYS A 137 -4.22 0.36 -15.85
C LYS A 137 -4.90 1.73 -15.80
N VAL A 138 -4.97 2.28 -14.59
CA VAL A 138 -5.61 3.58 -14.36
C VAL A 138 -4.87 4.66 -15.13
N GLU A 139 -5.58 5.41 -15.99
CA GLU A 139 -5.02 6.47 -16.84
C GLU A 139 -5.44 7.88 -16.43
N ALA A 140 -6.45 8.04 -15.57
CA ALA A 140 -6.91 9.34 -15.11
C ALA A 140 -7.60 9.25 -13.75
N LEU A 141 -7.43 10.30 -12.94
CA LEU A 141 -8.08 10.49 -11.64
C LEU A 141 -8.64 11.93 -11.56
N PRO A 142 -9.73 12.23 -12.28
CA PRO A 142 -10.20 13.61 -12.47
C PRO A 142 -10.71 14.29 -11.19
N TRP A 143 -10.84 13.55 -10.12
CA TRP A 143 -11.23 14.04 -8.79
C TRP A 143 -10.06 14.29 -7.86
N ALA A 144 -8.87 13.76 -8.20
CA ALA A 144 -7.71 13.82 -7.32
C ALA A 144 -6.95 15.16 -7.53
N HIS A 145 -6.81 15.90 -6.44
CA HIS A 145 -6.08 17.17 -6.42
C HIS A 145 -5.25 17.25 -5.15
N PHE A 146 -3.93 17.48 -5.29
CA PHE A 146 -3.01 17.61 -4.18
C PHE A 146 -1.87 18.57 -4.56
N PRO A 147 -2.05 19.90 -4.40
CA PRO A 147 -1.15 20.91 -4.95
C PRO A 147 0.08 21.12 -4.04
N HIS A 148 0.80 20.04 -3.77
CA HIS A 148 1.95 20.05 -2.87
C HIS A 148 3.10 19.21 -3.42
N ARG A 149 4.30 19.59 -3.00
CA ARG A 149 5.50 18.79 -3.21
C ARG A 149 5.57 17.68 -2.15
N VAL A 150 5.56 16.42 -2.61
CA VAL A 150 5.50 15.22 -1.77
C VAL A 150 6.73 14.33 -1.98
N ALA A 151 7.33 13.87 -0.90
CA ALA A 151 8.35 12.83 -0.97
C ALA A 151 7.70 11.46 -1.10
N LEU A 152 8.08 10.69 -2.11
CA LEU A 152 7.70 9.30 -2.23
C LEU A 152 8.68 8.43 -1.43
N HIS A 153 8.13 7.67 -0.47
CA HIS A 153 8.84 6.59 0.21
C HIS A 153 8.49 5.25 -0.42
N ASN A 154 9.45 4.61 -1.03
CA ASN A 154 9.31 3.23 -1.50
C ASN A 154 9.51 2.26 -0.32
N GLY A 155 8.47 1.55 0.08
CA GLY A 155 8.60 0.48 1.06
C GLY A 155 9.53 -0.63 0.55
N CYS A 156 10.39 -1.18 1.40
CA CYS A 156 11.42 -2.14 0.96
C CYS A 156 10.83 -3.42 0.34
N HIS A 157 9.68 -3.91 0.85
CA HIS A 157 8.97 -5.06 0.28
C HIS A 157 8.39 -4.74 -1.10
N SER A 158 7.69 -3.63 -1.23
CA SER A 158 7.14 -3.15 -2.50
C SER A 158 8.22 -2.92 -3.54
N LEU A 159 9.34 -2.32 -3.13
CA LEU A 159 10.46 -2.03 -4.03
C LEU A 159 11.12 -3.30 -4.57
N ARG A 160 11.52 -4.24 -3.67
CA ARG A 160 12.40 -5.36 -4.01
C ARG A 160 11.68 -6.66 -4.33
N TYR A 161 10.55 -6.91 -3.67
CA TYR A 161 9.83 -8.19 -3.82
C TYR A 161 8.60 -8.07 -4.73
N LEU A 162 7.92 -6.90 -4.73
CA LEU A 162 6.76 -6.67 -5.60
C LEU A 162 7.10 -5.91 -6.89
N ASN A 163 8.36 -5.50 -7.07
CA ASN A 163 8.85 -4.79 -8.27
C ASN A 163 7.98 -3.55 -8.63
N GLU A 164 7.70 -2.72 -7.64
CA GLU A 164 6.91 -1.50 -7.87
C GLU A 164 7.73 -0.34 -8.39
N ALA A 165 9.04 -0.33 -8.15
CA ALA A 165 9.97 0.64 -8.68
C ALA A 165 11.35 0.00 -8.87
N ARG A 166 12.24 0.69 -9.58
CA ARG A 166 13.63 0.27 -9.72
C ARG A 166 14.40 0.48 -8.43
N PRO A 167 14.92 -0.59 -7.79
CA PRO A 167 15.89 -0.44 -6.72
C PRO A 167 17.21 0.14 -7.23
N SER A 168 17.86 1.02 -6.46
CA SER A 168 19.08 1.70 -6.88
C SER A 168 20.27 0.75 -7.11
N GLU A 169 20.24 -0.42 -6.48
CA GLU A 169 21.23 -1.48 -6.68
C GLU A 169 21.12 -2.20 -8.04
N LEU A 170 20.01 -2.06 -8.76
CA LEU A 170 19.83 -2.68 -10.07
C LEU A 170 20.17 -1.70 -11.21
N MET A 171 21.02 -2.16 -12.13
CA MET A 171 21.44 -1.42 -13.32
C MET A 171 20.44 -1.59 -14.48
N ILE A 172 19.16 -1.26 -14.21
CA ILE A 172 18.07 -1.30 -15.20
C ILE A 172 17.48 0.11 -15.39
N PRO A 173 16.72 0.38 -16.46
CA PRO A 173 16.03 1.66 -16.65
C PRO A 173 15.17 2.03 -15.44
N ASP A 174 15.12 3.31 -15.12
CA ASP A 174 14.33 3.81 -13.99
C ASP A 174 12.83 3.67 -14.28
N PHE A 175 12.08 3.22 -13.28
CA PHE A 175 10.63 3.15 -13.33
C PHE A 175 10.05 3.22 -11.90
N SER A 176 8.83 3.69 -11.77
CA SER A 176 8.04 3.63 -10.55
C SER A 176 6.55 3.60 -10.89
N LYS A 177 5.88 2.51 -10.52
CA LYS A 177 4.42 2.37 -10.65
C LYS A 177 3.70 3.40 -9.78
N THR A 178 4.20 3.58 -8.56
CA THR A 178 3.66 4.53 -7.59
C THR A 178 3.73 5.97 -8.07
N GLU A 179 4.91 6.38 -8.59
CA GLU A 179 5.09 7.73 -9.14
C GLU A 179 4.19 7.96 -10.37
N LYS A 180 4.05 6.95 -11.23
CA LYS A 180 3.16 7.02 -12.38
C LYS A 180 1.69 7.22 -11.99
N LEU A 181 1.21 6.53 -10.95
CA LEU A 181 -0.14 6.76 -10.43
C LEU A 181 -0.29 8.14 -9.79
N LEU A 182 0.70 8.59 -9.02
CA LEU A 182 0.70 9.93 -8.42
C LEU A 182 0.71 11.03 -9.49
N SER A 183 1.39 10.82 -10.62
CA SER A 183 1.42 11.81 -11.73
C SER A 183 0.05 12.08 -12.35
N LEU A 184 -0.97 11.26 -12.05
CA LEU A 184 -2.36 11.48 -12.48
C LEU A 184 -3.12 12.46 -11.56
N VAL A 185 -2.52 12.86 -10.43
CA VAL A 185 -3.13 13.76 -9.45
C VAL A 185 -2.81 15.20 -9.82
N ASP A 186 -3.85 16.03 -9.93
CA ASP A 186 -3.68 17.42 -10.31
C ASP A 186 -2.91 18.21 -9.23
N GLY A 187 -1.92 18.99 -9.69
CA GLY A 187 -1.11 19.88 -8.86
C GLY A 187 0.00 19.21 -8.04
N ILE A 188 0.14 17.88 -8.05
CA ILE A 188 1.17 17.19 -7.28
C ILE A 188 2.57 17.36 -7.89
N GLU A 189 3.59 17.54 -7.04
CA GLU A 189 5.01 17.46 -7.40
C GLU A 189 5.65 16.31 -6.62
N VAL A 190 5.93 15.20 -7.30
CA VAL A 190 6.58 14.02 -6.67
C VAL A 190 8.10 14.20 -6.66
N GLY A 191 8.73 13.93 -5.53
CA GLY A 191 10.17 13.94 -5.39
C GLY A 191 10.67 12.86 -4.43
N TYR A 192 11.97 12.80 -4.26
CA TYR A 192 12.64 11.81 -3.41
C TYR A 192 13.59 12.48 -2.44
N ALA A 193 13.76 11.88 -1.26
CA ALA A 193 14.86 12.23 -0.37
C ALA A 193 16.20 11.79 -0.97
N THR A 194 17.30 12.27 -0.42
CA THR A 194 18.65 11.96 -0.90
C THR A 194 18.93 10.45 -0.90
N ARG A 195 18.50 9.77 0.19
CA ARG A 195 18.61 8.31 0.34
C ARG A 195 17.29 7.64 -0.06
N ARG A 196 17.04 7.57 -1.37
CA ARG A 196 15.78 7.15 -1.98
C ARG A 196 15.29 5.79 -1.44
N ASP A 197 16.15 4.78 -1.47
CA ASP A 197 15.81 3.37 -1.21
C ASP A 197 16.13 2.90 0.20
N GLU A 198 16.47 3.84 1.10
CA GLU A 198 16.75 3.53 2.50
C GLU A 198 15.47 3.08 3.20
N CYS A 199 15.60 2.00 3.98
CA CYS A 199 14.52 1.47 4.80
C CYS A 199 14.04 2.50 5.83
N CYS A 200 12.74 2.51 6.13
CA CYS A 200 12.16 3.37 7.16
C CYS A 200 12.55 2.96 8.59
N GLY A 201 13.08 1.73 8.77
CA GLY A 201 13.44 1.18 10.08
C GLY A 201 12.31 0.43 10.80
N PHE A 202 11.09 0.36 10.25
CA PHE A 202 10.00 -0.35 10.92
C PHE A 202 10.28 -1.86 11.06
N GLY A 203 10.53 -2.55 9.92
CA GLY A 203 10.91 -3.96 9.88
C GLY A 203 9.98 -4.91 10.65
N GLY A 204 8.68 -4.61 10.71
CA GLY A 204 7.73 -5.43 11.45
C GLY A 204 8.07 -5.57 12.92
N THR A 205 8.42 -6.78 13.36
CA THR A 205 8.83 -7.10 14.72
C THR A 205 10.18 -6.49 15.11
N TYR A 206 11.03 -6.12 14.16
CA TYR A 206 12.31 -5.46 14.41
C TYR A 206 12.16 -4.17 15.22
N ALA A 207 11.11 -3.38 14.97
CA ALA A 207 10.82 -2.18 15.76
C ALA A 207 10.55 -2.45 17.24
N ILE A 208 10.20 -3.69 17.60
CA ILE A 208 9.98 -4.13 18.97
C ILE A 208 11.28 -4.70 19.57
N TRP A 209 12.04 -5.44 18.78
CA TRP A 209 13.24 -6.13 19.24
C TRP A 209 14.42 -5.19 19.46
N ASP A 210 14.62 -4.27 18.51
CA ASP A 210 15.70 -3.29 18.57
C ASP A 210 15.11 -1.89 18.31
N THR A 211 14.36 -1.41 19.29
CA THR A 211 13.73 -0.09 19.27
C THR A 211 14.75 1.04 19.06
N SER A 212 15.98 0.86 19.52
CA SER A 212 17.03 1.85 19.38
C SER A 212 17.48 2.00 17.93
N CYS A 213 17.88 0.90 17.29
CA CYS A 213 18.32 0.93 15.88
C CYS A 213 17.17 1.27 14.94
N SER A 214 15.98 0.68 15.16
CA SER A 214 14.78 1.00 14.40
C SER A 214 14.43 2.50 14.48
N GLY A 215 14.43 3.06 15.70
CA GLY A 215 14.17 4.48 15.90
C GLY A 215 15.23 5.39 15.27
N GLN A 216 16.50 5.00 15.28
CA GLN A 216 17.57 5.75 14.62
C GLN A 216 17.42 5.74 13.08
N GLN A 217 17.12 4.59 12.49
CA GLN A 217 16.84 4.49 11.05
C GLN A 217 15.65 5.36 10.65
N GLY A 218 14.58 5.33 11.46
CA GLY A 218 13.43 6.20 11.24
C GLY A 218 13.81 7.68 11.34
N LEU A 219 14.63 8.07 12.32
CA LEU A 219 15.11 9.45 12.48
C LEU A 219 15.95 9.90 11.29
N ASP A 220 16.86 9.06 10.83
CA ASP A 220 17.69 9.34 9.67
C ASP A 220 16.82 9.59 8.43
N LYS A 221 15.79 8.77 8.24
CA LYS A 221 14.86 8.88 7.11
C LYS A 221 14.02 10.17 7.17
N VAL A 222 13.38 10.47 8.31
CA VAL A 222 12.55 11.70 8.42
C VAL A 222 13.39 12.97 8.41
N THR A 223 14.62 12.89 8.89
CA THR A 223 15.59 14.02 8.81
C THR A 223 16.00 14.26 7.35
N ASP A 224 16.16 13.22 6.55
CA ASP A 224 16.48 13.34 5.12
C ASP A 224 15.35 14.05 4.37
N TYR A 225 14.08 13.72 4.64
CA TYR A 225 12.94 14.47 4.08
C TYR A 225 12.98 15.94 4.46
N SER A 226 13.17 16.23 5.75
CA SER A 226 13.22 17.61 6.25
C SER A 226 14.36 18.41 5.62
N ARG A 227 15.56 17.82 5.49
CA ARG A 227 16.73 18.45 4.84
C ARG A 227 16.49 18.75 3.36
N ASN A 228 15.68 17.92 2.69
CA ASN A 228 15.29 18.14 1.30
C ASN A 228 14.04 19.03 1.14
N GLY A 229 13.57 19.63 2.23
CA GLY A 229 12.46 20.58 2.23
C GLY A 229 11.07 19.96 2.01
N PHE A 230 10.91 18.67 2.24
CA PHE A 230 9.61 18.01 2.15
C PHE A 230 8.82 18.17 3.46
N ARG A 231 7.57 18.59 3.32
CA ARG A 231 6.58 18.63 4.40
C ARG A 231 5.51 17.55 4.27
N TYR A 232 5.46 16.89 3.13
CA TYR A 232 4.50 15.82 2.83
C TYR A 232 5.27 14.58 2.40
N VAL A 233 4.87 13.45 2.92
CA VAL A 233 5.43 12.14 2.57
C VAL A 233 4.29 11.19 2.25
N THR A 234 4.44 10.42 1.20
CA THR A 234 3.52 9.34 0.84
C THR A 234 4.24 8.03 0.62
N SER A 235 3.52 6.95 0.75
CA SER A 235 4.01 5.59 0.49
C SER A 235 2.84 4.67 0.14
N GLN A 236 3.15 3.60 -0.54
CA GLN A 236 2.27 2.45 -0.77
C GLN A 236 2.22 1.49 0.43
N ASP A 237 3.04 1.69 1.45
CA ASP A 237 3.01 0.89 2.67
C ASP A 237 2.71 1.75 3.91
N MET A 238 1.53 1.54 4.50
CA MET A 238 1.09 2.29 5.66
C MET A 238 1.93 2.00 6.90
N SER A 239 2.56 0.81 7.01
CA SER A 239 3.42 0.46 8.13
C SER A 239 4.65 1.37 8.21
N CYS A 240 5.26 1.66 7.06
CA CYS A 240 6.37 2.61 6.95
C CYS A 240 5.94 4.03 7.35
N LEU A 241 4.77 4.48 6.90
CA LEU A 241 4.25 5.82 7.24
C LEU A 241 3.94 5.96 8.73
N LEU A 242 3.35 4.94 9.36
CA LEU A 242 3.09 4.93 10.80
C LEU A 242 4.38 5.08 11.61
N HIS A 243 5.40 4.28 11.28
CA HIS A 243 6.69 4.36 11.95
C HIS A 243 7.34 5.73 11.79
N GLN A 244 7.46 6.22 10.56
CA GLN A 244 8.03 7.52 10.25
C GLN A 244 7.25 8.67 10.91
N SER A 245 5.92 8.59 10.93
CA SER A 245 5.06 9.58 11.58
C SER A 245 5.30 9.63 13.10
N CYS A 246 5.41 8.48 13.75
CA CYS A 246 5.75 8.40 15.17
C CYS A 246 7.11 9.01 15.48
N VAL A 247 8.12 8.72 14.65
CA VAL A 247 9.47 9.27 14.80
C VAL A 247 9.48 10.78 14.55
N ALA A 248 8.88 11.25 13.45
CA ALA A 248 8.79 12.69 13.15
C ALA A 248 8.14 13.46 14.29
N ARG A 249 7.03 12.97 14.83
CA ARG A 249 6.35 13.57 15.98
C ARG A 249 7.23 13.60 17.23
N LYS A 250 7.94 12.50 17.52
CA LYS A 250 8.85 12.41 18.68
C LYS A 250 9.96 13.46 18.64
N PHE A 251 10.46 13.76 17.45
CA PHE A 251 11.55 14.72 17.24
C PHE A 251 11.10 16.11 16.78
N GLY A 252 9.80 16.39 16.81
CA GLY A 252 9.24 17.71 16.52
C GLY A 252 9.41 18.16 15.05
N LEU A 253 9.50 17.22 14.11
CA LEU A 253 9.57 17.52 12.68
C LEU A 253 8.16 17.74 12.11
N ASP A 254 7.95 18.88 11.43
CA ASP A 254 6.68 19.24 10.79
C ASP A 254 6.54 18.55 9.44
N ILE A 255 6.24 17.24 9.47
CA ILE A 255 6.03 16.41 8.29
C ILE A 255 4.66 15.72 8.43
N LYS A 256 3.84 15.83 7.39
CA LYS A 256 2.56 15.13 7.26
C LYS A 256 2.73 13.90 6.40
N PHE A 257 2.08 12.82 6.81
CA PHE A 257 2.15 11.52 6.15
C PHE A 257 0.77 11.13 5.65
N TYR A 258 0.67 10.82 4.36
CA TYR A 258 -0.55 10.37 3.71
C TYR A 258 -0.31 9.04 3.03
N TYR A 259 -1.20 8.08 3.25
CA TYR A 259 -1.20 6.85 2.48
C TYR A 259 -1.56 7.17 1.02
N ILE A 260 -0.95 6.47 0.07
CA ILE A 260 -1.13 6.79 -1.35
C ILE A 260 -2.61 6.88 -1.77
N ALA A 261 -3.46 5.98 -1.27
CA ALA A 261 -4.89 5.98 -1.62
C ALA A 261 -5.62 7.23 -1.15
N GLU A 262 -5.18 7.89 -0.07
CA GLU A 262 -5.79 9.14 0.39
C GLU A 262 -5.54 10.26 -0.63
N ILE A 263 -4.35 10.30 -1.23
CA ILE A 263 -4.01 11.25 -2.29
C ILE A 263 -4.76 10.92 -3.58
N LEU A 264 -4.73 9.65 -4.03
CA LEU A 264 -5.38 9.21 -5.26
C LEU A 264 -6.92 9.33 -5.20
N ASN A 265 -7.51 9.22 -4.00
CA ASN A 265 -8.94 9.40 -3.79
C ASN A 265 -9.34 10.87 -3.58
N GLY A 266 -8.38 11.78 -3.37
CA GLY A 266 -8.63 13.19 -3.05
C GLY A 266 -9.11 13.40 -1.62
N ASP A 267 -8.78 12.50 -0.69
CA ASP A 267 -9.11 12.59 0.74
C ASP A 267 -8.02 13.31 1.54
N ALA A 268 -6.82 13.47 0.98
CA ALA A 268 -5.69 14.17 1.61
C ALA A 268 -5.89 15.70 1.54
N ASN A 269 -5.95 16.38 2.71
CA ASN A 269 -6.12 17.83 2.84
C ASN A 269 -5.02 18.45 3.69
#